data_68806607df72bc646bcf013292f5e8c2
#
_entry.id   68806607df72bc646bcf013292f5e8c2
#
_cell.length_a   1.000
_cell.length_b   1.000
_cell.length_c   1.000
_cell.angle_alpha   90.00
_cell.angle_beta   90.00
_cell.angle_gamma   90.00
#
_symmetry.space_group_name_H-M   'P 1'
#
loop_
_entity.id
_entity.type
_entity.pdbx_description
1 polymer ?
#
loop_
_entity_poly.entity_id
_entity_poly.type
_entity_poly.pdbx_seq_one_letter_code
_entity_poly.pdbx_strand_id
1 'polypeptide(L)'
;MKKLCVLLVLVGALGFFTLTHGGHELPIYPSYYPQEIQIESVDPASAGRLLEQTKIHAYVGDEAVFEHATAKSISQVESLGAYIVLTLNSASPLLANAAACSVTDAIAHTVAVARERQFFFHPYPVTPFHGDYLHHFDLVEAAKKRLASAPVGSAALRGLKLKTKGALAQQLLDASRQPQTPEWDVTVEQIDVDDLIAPYSIDLNGWLGPPALKQGWFHAYLLLAAMLSDSSARRRAESYFQRLRTGDYSNPTERLNLERGLLTVLSGQCRRVVIGYTLKREYFNSEYSAGIENIAYDSQAGLNSAIFIRTVKLKDLPWNGWLRLGIKQKPAAAWNPFGGFSDDAGRLIWFALGDPALFPEPYNANWLLNRMGDVQSTPAR
;
A
#
# COMPACT_ATOMS: atom_id res chain seq x y z
N MET A 1 11.31 -15.09 66.25
CA MET A 1 10.54 -15.93 65.32
C MET A 1 9.34 -15.23 64.69
N LYS A 2 8.38 -14.63 65.45
CA LYS A 2 7.20 -13.95 64.85
C LYS A 2 7.52 -12.84 63.83
N LYS A 3 8.58 -12.00 64.06
CA LYS A 3 8.95 -10.95 63.13
C LYS A 3 9.56 -11.48 61.81
N LEU A 4 10.24 -12.63 61.85
CA LEU A 4 10.81 -13.27 60.67
C LEU A 4 9.75 -13.88 59.76
N CYS A 5 8.69 -14.48 60.33
CA CYS A 5 7.53 -15.02 59.59
C CYS A 5 6.74 -13.90 58.89
N VAL A 6 6.57 -12.73 59.53
CA VAL A 6 5.87 -11.58 58.91
C VAL A 6 6.68 -11.01 57.74
N LEU A 7 8.00 -10.95 57.83
CA LEU A 7 8.86 -10.50 56.74
C LEU A 7 8.82 -11.47 55.56
N LEU A 8 8.84 -12.78 55.80
CA LEU A 8 8.74 -13.79 54.72
C LEU A 8 7.38 -13.78 54.03
N VAL A 9 6.29 -13.54 54.76
CA VAL A 9 4.94 -13.42 54.18
C VAL A 9 4.84 -12.11 53.31
N LEU A 10 5.43 -11.00 53.77
CA LEU A 10 5.45 -9.74 53.03
C LEU A 10 6.30 -9.84 51.76
N VAL A 11 7.45 -10.50 51.81
CA VAL A 11 8.30 -10.72 50.62
C VAL A 11 7.62 -11.69 49.63
N GLY A 12 6.96 -12.71 50.13
CA GLY A 12 6.16 -13.64 49.31
C GLY A 12 4.97 -12.94 48.64
N ALA A 13 4.25 -12.08 49.34
CA ALA A 13 3.14 -11.29 48.78
C ALA A 13 3.63 -10.27 47.74
N LEU A 14 4.73 -9.60 47.96
CA LEU A 14 5.34 -8.69 46.98
C LEU A 14 5.85 -9.43 45.73
N GLY A 15 6.38 -10.65 45.88
CA GLY A 15 6.80 -11.49 44.73
C GLY A 15 5.66 -12.01 43.88
N PHE A 16 4.44 -12.17 44.43
CA PHE A 16 3.28 -12.60 43.69
C PHE A 16 2.63 -11.49 42.86
N PHE A 17 2.83 -10.23 43.19
CA PHE A 17 2.28 -9.10 42.44
C PHE A 17 3.04 -8.79 41.14
N THR A 18 4.21 -9.37 40.91
CA THR A 18 4.99 -9.13 39.70
C THR A 18 4.81 -10.16 38.58
N LEU A 19 3.96 -11.17 38.79
CA LEU A 19 3.79 -12.29 37.82
C LEU A 19 2.41 -12.39 37.17
N THR A 20 1.54 -11.43 37.38
CA THR A 20 0.25 -11.40 36.67
C THR A 20 0.21 -10.34 35.61
N HIS A 21 1.17 -10.32 34.69
CA HIS A 21 0.98 -9.72 33.39
C HIS A 21 0.37 -10.78 32.48
N GLY A 22 -0.83 -11.19 32.78
CA GLY A 22 -1.71 -11.91 31.87
C GLY A 22 -2.36 -10.92 30.93
N GLY A 23 -1.56 -10.17 30.19
CA GLY A 23 -2.06 -9.23 29.21
C GLY A 23 -1.60 -9.64 27.83
N HIS A 24 -2.47 -9.52 26.89
CA HIS A 24 -2.20 -9.60 25.46
C HIS A 24 -1.46 -8.32 25.01
N GLU A 25 -0.41 -7.93 25.69
CA GLU A 25 0.32 -6.70 25.37
C GLU A 25 1.22 -6.94 24.16
N LEU A 26 0.96 -6.21 23.10
CA LEU A 26 1.93 -6.07 22.03
C LEU A 26 3.15 -5.33 22.56
N PRO A 27 4.39 -5.83 22.37
CA PRO A 27 5.60 -5.22 22.93
C PRO A 27 5.81 -3.76 22.53
N ILE A 28 5.18 -3.33 21.44
CA ILE A 28 5.36 -2.02 20.81
C ILE A 28 4.09 -1.18 20.85
N TYR A 29 2.92 -1.80 20.95
CA TYR A 29 1.62 -1.13 20.92
C TYR A 29 0.81 -1.42 22.18
N PRO A 30 0.10 -0.41 22.71
CA PRO A 30 -0.77 -0.64 23.86
C PRO A 30 -1.87 -1.65 23.48
N SER A 31 -2.14 -2.61 24.36
CA SER A 31 -3.12 -3.67 24.19
C SER A 31 -4.59 -3.21 24.38
N TYR A 32 -4.88 -1.97 24.05
CA TYR A 32 -6.21 -1.36 24.23
C TYR A 32 -7.03 -1.45 22.95
N TYR A 33 -7.34 -2.65 22.51
CA TYR A 33 -8.24 -2.82 21.38
C TYR A 33 -9.68 -3.06 21.84
N PRO A 34 -10.68 -2.77 21.00
CA PRO A 34 -12.08 -2.94 21.32
C PRO A 34 -12.41 -4.38 21.69
N GLN A 35 -13.33 -4.54 22.63
CA GLN A 35 -13.86 -5.86 23.01
C GLN A 35 -14.74 -6.43 21.89
N GLU A 36 -15.50 -5.58 21.22
CA GLU A 36 -16.41 -5.95 20.14
C GLU A 36 -16.12 -5.10 18.90
N ILE A 37 -16.12 -5.74 17.75
CA ILE A 37 -15.97 -5.07 16.46
C ILE A 37 -17.22 -5.41 15.65
N GLN A 38 -18.04 -4.38 15.37
CA GLN A 38 -19.22 -4.48 14.52
C GLN A 38 -18.86 -4.00 13.12
N ILE A 39 -19.06 -4.86 12.12
CA ILE A 39 -18.74 -4.57 10.72
C ILE A 39 -20.04 -4.57 9.92
N GLU A 40 -20.35 -3.45 9.29
CA GLU A 40 -21.54 -3.25 8.49
C GLU A 40 -21.21 -2.95 7.03
N SER A 41 -21.99 -3.48 6.10
CA SER A 41 -21.92 -3.06 4.70
C SER A 41 -22.63 -1.73 4.53
N VAL A 42 -21.88 -0.72 4.11
CA VAL A 42 -22.32 0.67 3.97
C VAL A 42 -21.92 1.18 2.58
N ASP A 43 -22.84 1.76 1.85
CA ASP A 43 -22.49 2.39 0.58
C ASP A 43 -21.71 3.69 0.78
N PRO A 44 -20.80 4.05 -0.14
CA PRO A 44 -19.97 5.25 -0.02
C PRO A 44 -20.76 6.55 0.17
N ALA A 45 -21.94 6.67 -0.44
CA ALA A 45 -22.78 7.87 -0.35
C ALA A 45 -23.40 8.05 1.05
N SER A 46 -23.61 6.98 1.79
CA SER A 46 -24.09 7.00 3.17
C SER A 46 -22.97 7.09 4.20
N ALA A 47 -21.75 6.65 3.85
CA ALA A 47 -20.64 6.53 4.77
C ALA A 47 -20.25 7.85 5.44
N GLY A 48 -20.16 8.95 4.66
CA GLY A 48 -19.82 10.26 5.18
C GLY A 48 -20.77 10.72 6.29
N ARG A 49 -22.08 10.62 6.05
CA ARG A 49 -23.11 10.97 7.03
C ARG A 49 -23.05 10.08 8.28
N LEU A 50 -22.83 8.79 8.13
CA LEU A 50 -22.73 7.86 9.27
C LEU A 50 -21.48 8.12 10.13
N LEU A 51 -20.36 8.51 9.51
CA LEU A 51 -19.16 8.96 10.20
C LEU A 51 -19.43 10.24 11.00
N GLU A 52 -20.06 11.26 10.40
CA GLU A 52 -20.39 12.52 11.07
C GLU A 52 -21.36 12.33 12.26
N GLN A 53 -22.28 11.37 12.15
CA GLN A 53 -23.23 11.01 13.22
C GLN A 53 -22.64 10.05 14.27
N THR A 54 -21.38 9.68 14.16
CA THR A 54 -20.72 8.68 15.03
C THR A 54 -21.45 7.33 15.05
N LYS A 55 -22.16 7.00 13.98
CA LYS A 55 -22.81 5.69 13.82
C LYS A 55 -21.79 4.60 13.44
N ILE A 56 -20.80 4.98 12.66
CA ILE A 56 -19.59 4.21 12.42
C ILE A 56 -18.37 5.02 12.85
N HIS A 57 -17.32 4.34 13.33
CA HIS A 57 -16.08 4.99 13.77
C HIS A 57 -15.09 5.15 12.63
N ALA A 58 -15.08 4.20 11.68
CA ALA A 58 -14.27 4.29 10.47
C ALA A 58 -14.99 3.65 9.28
N TYR A 59 -14.63 4.12 8.07
CA TYR A 59 -15.04 3.52 6.80
C TYR A 59 -13.82 2.97 6.11
N VAL A 60 -13.80 1.65 5.88
CA VAL A 60 -12.61 0.89 5.52
C VAL A 60 -12.73 0.33 4.09
N GLY A 61 -11.65 0.44 3.34
CA GLY A 61 -11.51 -0.17 2.02
C GLY A 61 -12.05 0.66 0.85
N ASP A 62 -12.65 1.85 1.11
CA ASP A 62 -13.13 2.75 0.07
C ASP A 62 -13.20 4.21 0.55
N GLU A 63 -13.41 5.14 -0.36
CA GLU A 63 -13.55 6.57 -0.06
C GLU A 63 -15.01 6.90 0.29
N ALA A 64 -15.24 7.53 1.46
CA ALA A 64 -16.55 8.00 1.86
C ALA A 64 -16.93 9.28 1.12
N VAL A 65 -18.18 9.39 0.70
CA VAL A 65 -18.72 10.61 0.07
C VAL A 65 -19.36 11.49 1.13
N PHE A 66 -19.01 12.78 1.13
CA PHE A 66 -19.56 13.79 2.01
C PHE A 66 -20.43 14.78 1.20
N GLU A 67 -21.61 15.09 1.68
CA GLU A 67 -22.52 16.05 1.03
C GLU A 67 -22.01 17.50 1.12
N HIS A 68 -21.24 17.79 2.16
CA HIS A 68 -20.67 19.10 2.45
C HIS A 68 -19.16 18.98 2.72
N ALA A 69 -18.53 20.10 3.05
CA ALA A 69 -17.15 20.08 3.51
C ALA A 69 -17.02 19.17 4.74
N THR A 70 -16.00 18.31 4.73
CA THR A 70 -15.76 17.35 5.80
C THR A 70 -15.69 18.02 7.17
N ALA A 71 -16.46 17.53 8.14
CA ALA A 71 -16.49 18.06 9.48
C ALA A 71 -15.11 17.94 10.17
N LYS A 72 -14.78 18.87 11.07
CA LYS A 72 -13.49 18.86 11.81
C LYS A 72 -13.28 17.62 12.68
N SER A 73 -14.36 16.93 13.02
CA SER A 73 -14.33 15.67 13.76
C SER A 73 -14.01 14.46 12.90
N ILE A 74 -13.93 14.63 11.58
CA ILE A 74 -13.56 13.56 10.65
C ILE A 74 -12.11 13.76 10.23
N SER A 75 -11.32 12.72 10.45
CA SER A 75 -9.92 12.62 10.02
C SER A 75 -9.80 11.60 8.91
N GLN A 76 -8.68 11.65 8.20
CA GLN A 76 -8.40 10.70 7.12
C GLN A 76 -7.01 10.09 7.29
N VAL A 77 -6.86 8.90 6.75
CA VAL A 77 -5.58 8.27 6.47
C VAL A 77 -5.39 8.16 4.97
N GLU A 78 -4.15 8.18 4.51
CA GLU A 78 -3.80 8.07 3.11
C GLU A 78 -2.86 6.89 2.92
N SER A 79 -3.17 6.06 1.92
CA SER A 79 -2.33 4.95 1.49
C SER A 79 -2.14 5.01 -0.02
N LEU A 80 -1.21 4.22 -0.56
CA LEU A 80 -0.96 4.15 -1.99
C LEU A 80 -2.16 3.51 -2.70
N GLY A 81 -2.80 4.26 -3.60
CA GLY A 81 -3.99 3.78 -4.32
C GLY A 81 -3.64 3.07 -5.62
N ALA A 82 -3.19 3.80 -6.62
CA ALA A 82 -2.90 3.27 -7.94
C ALA A 82 -1.69 3.95 -8.57
N TYR A 83 -1.03 3.27 -9.47
CA TYR A 83 -0.03 3.87 -10.36
C TYR A 83 -0.67 4.36 -11.64
N ILE A 84 -0.18 5.48 -12.16
CA ILE A 84 -0.47 5.94 -13.51
C ILE A 84 0.73 5.60 -14.38
N VAL A 85 0.49 4.73 -15.35
CA VAL A 85 1.55 4.13 -16.18
C VAL A 85 1.31 4.45 -17.65
N LEU A 86 2.36 4.89 -18.33
CA LEU A 86 2.36 5.13 -19.75
C LEU A 86 3.15 4.02 -20.47
N THR A 87 2.57 3.46 -21.54
CA THR A 87 3.21 2.41 -22.33
C THR A 87 3.16 2.77 -23.81
N LEU A 88 4.31 2.70 -24.49
CA LEU A 88 4.44 2.84 -25.93
C LEU A 88 4.25 1.48 -26.62
N ASN A 89 3.44 1.44 -27.67
CA ASN A 89 3.30 0.27 -28.52
C ASN A 89 4.52 0.10 -29.40
N SER A 90 5.27 -0.98 -29.21
CA SER A 90 6.46 -1.27 -30.00
C SER A 90 6.17 -1.54 -31.48
N ALA A 91 4.92 -1.89 -31.81
CA ALA A 91 4.49 -2.16 -33.18
C ALA A 91 3.98 -0.89 -33.91
N SER A 92 3.88 0.26 -33.20
CA SER A 92 3.43 1.51 -33.83
C SER A 92 4.44 2.02 -34.83
N PRO A 93 4.07 2.21 -36.11
CA PRO A 93 4.96 2.75 -37.11
C PRO A 93 5.39 4.20 -36.80
N LEU A 94 4.59 4.95 -36.06
CA LEU A 94 4.89 6.33 -35.65
C LEU A 94 6.01 6.41 -34.62
N LEU A 95 6.24 5.32 -33.86
CA LEU A 95 7.22 5.26 -32.78
C LEU A 95 8.44 4.39 -33.12
N ALA A 96 8.43 3.73 -34.28
CA ALA A 96 9.49 2.79 -34.68
C ALA A 96 10.89 3.42 -34.78
N ASN A 97 10.96 4.68 -35.19
CA ASN A 97 12.20 5.42 -35.44
C ASN A 97 12.49 6.50 -34.37
N ALA A 98 11.62 6.64 -33.36
CA ALA A 98 11.79 7.65 -32.34
C ALA A 98 12.68 7.15 -31.20
N ALA A 99 13.49 8.03 -30.62
CA ALA A 99 14.15 7.76 -29.35
C ALA A 99 13.07 7.59 -28.27
N ALA A 100 12.78 6.34 -27.90
CA ALA A 100 11.64 5.99 -27.02
C ALA A 100 11.59 6.86 -25.75
N CYS A 101 12.75 7.16 -25.15
CA CYS A 101 12.81 7.97 -23.93
C CYS A 101 12.31 9.40 -24.15
N SER A 102 12.74 10.08 -25.22
CA SER A 102 12.33 11.48 -25.46
C SER A 102 10.85 11.61 -25.78
N VAL A 103 10.28 10.66 -26.52
CA VAL A 103 8.85 10.61 -26.82
C VAL A 103 8.04 10.33 -25.56
N THR A 104 8.45 9.34 -24.78
CA THR A 104 7.79 8.98 -23.51
C THR A 104 7.83 10.14 -22.53
N ASP A 105 8.98 10.78 -22.37
CA ASP A 105 9.15 11.92 -21.46
C ASP A 105 8.28 13.12 -21.89
N ALA A 106 8.21 13.44 -23.19
CA ALA A 106 7.36 14.52 -23.69
C ALA A 106 5.86 14.24 -23.48
N ILE A 107 5.41 13.01 -23.73
CA ILE A 107 4.01 12.61 -23.49
C ILE A 107 3.71 12.63 -21.99
N ALA A 108 4.56 12.05 -21.17
CA ALA A 108 4.39 11.98 -19.71
C ALA A 108 4.31 13.39 -19.09
N HIS A 109 5.21 14.30 -19.51
CA HIS A 109 5.20 15.69 -19.04
C HIS A 109 3.93 16.42 -19.50
N THR A 110 3.48 16.20 -20.73
CA THR A 110 2.24 16.81 -21.24
C THR A 110 1.01 16.34 -20.45
N VAL A 111 0.91 15.06 -20.13
CA VAL A 111 -0.17 14.51 -19.30
C VAL A 111 -0.10 15.06 -17.88
N ALA A 112 1.09 15.12 -17.30
CA ALA A 112 1.29 15.62 -15.93
C ALA A 112 0.85 17.09 -15.78
N VAL A 113 1.28 17.97 -16.69
CA VAL A 113 0.92 19.40 -16.65
C VAL A 113 -0.58 19.61 -16.91
N ALA A 114 -1.16 18.85 -17.84
CA ALA A 114 -2.58 18.98 -18.17
C ALA A 114 -3.52 18.52 -17.03
N ARG A 115 -3.04 17.69 -16.11
CA ARG A 115 -3.87 16.98 -15.11
C ARG A 115 -3.26 16.98 -13.70
N GLU A 116 -2.51 18.01 -13.35
CA GLU A 116 -1.76 18.15 -12.08
C GLU A 116 -2.58 17.86 -10.80
N ARG A 117 -3.91 18.06 -10.85
CA ARG A 117 -4.77 17.88 -9.67
C ARG A 117 -5.40 16.49 -9.55
N GLN A 118 -5.23 15.63 -10.53
CA GLN A 118 -5.91 14.33 -10.57
C GLN A 118 -5.05 13.19 -10.03
N PHE A 119 -3.73 13.36 -10.01
CA PHE A 119 -2.78 12.41 -9.46
C PHE A 119 -1.51 13.13 -9.01
N PHE A 120 -0.70 12.47 -8.21
CA PHE A 120 0.60 13.02 -7.78
C PHE A 120 1.64 12.71 -8.85
N PHE A 121 2.19 13.76 -9.46
CA PHE A 121 3.28 13.61 -10.41
C PHE A 121 4.54 13.06 -9.74
N HIS A 122 4.89 11.84 -10.09
CA HIS A 122 6.02 11.12 -9.52
C HIS A 122 6.56 10.10 -10.55
N PRO A 123 7.47 10.51 -11.45
CA PRO A 123 7.90 9.70 -12.60
C PRO A 123 8.89 8.61 -12.21
N TYR A 124 8.59 7.87 -11.16
CA TYR A 124 9.41 6.79 -10.63
C TYR A 124 8.55 5.77 -9.90
N PRO A 125 8.84 4.46 -10.01
CA PRO A 125 7.97 3.43 -9.42
C PRO A 125 8.07 3.32 -7.89
N VAL A 126 9.16 3.79 -7.28
CA VAL A 126 9.30 3.82 -5.82
C VAL A 126 8.75 5.14 -5.30
N THR A 127 7.66 5.09 -4.55
CA THR A 127 6.91 6.24 -4.03
C THR A 127 7.20 6.47 -2.55
N PRO A 128 6.82 7.62 -1.96
CA PRO A 128 6.95 7.87 -0.51
C PRO A 128 6.21 6.87 0.38
N PHE A 129 5.35 6.02 -0.18
CA PHE A 129 4.62 4.96 0.54
C PHE A 129 5.39 3.64 0.64
N HIS A 130 6.62 3.57 0.12
CA HIS A 130 7.48 2.39 0.19
C HIS A 130 8.60 2.59 1.20
N GLY A 131 8.91 1.55 1.94
CA GLY A 131 9.97 1.59 2.96
C GLY A 131 11.37 1.83 2.41
N ASP A 132 11.61 1.49 1.13
CA ASP A 132 12.86 1.71 0.42
C ASP A 132 12.94 3.08 -0.30
N TYR A 133 11.95 3.96 -0.13
CA TYR A 133 11.91 5.26 -0.83
C TYR A 133 13.18 6.08 -0.67
N LEU A 134 13.70 6.18 0.55
CA LEU A 134 14.91 6.96 0.83
C LEU A 134 16.17 6.39 0.16
N HIS A 135 16.19 5.09 -0.13
CA HIS A 135 17.28 4.45 -0.87
C HIS A 135 17.36 4.90 -2.34
N HIS A 136 16.27 5.48 -2.85
CA HIS A 136 16.10 5.85 -4.25
C HIS A 136 15.85 7.35 -4.44
N PHE A 137 15.91 8.15 -3.39
CA PHE A 137 15.52 9.56 -3.42
C PHE A 137 16.25 10.37 -4.50
N ASP A 138 17.55 10.16 -4.67
CA ASP A 138 18.36 10.81 -5.70
C ASP A 138 17.91 10.44 -7.13
N LEU A 139 17.51 9.18 -7.35
CA LEU A 139 17.00 8.69 -8.63
C LEU A 139 15.59 9.25 -8.92
N VAL A 140 14.77 9.39 -7.90
CA VAL A 140 13.46 10.06 -8.00
C VAL A 140 13.63 11.50 -8.43
N GLU A 141 14.50 12.26 -7.77
CA GLU A 141 14.75 13.66 -8.11
C GLU A 141 15.38 13.82 -9.51
N ALA A 142 16.27 12.92 -9.90
CA ALA A 142 16.81 12.88 -11.25
C ALA A 142 15.72 12.62 -12.31
N ALA A 143 14.78 11.70 -12.04
CA ALA A 143 13.67 11.42 -12.93
C ALA A 143 12.71 12.62 -13.04
N LYS A 144 12.37 13.27 -11.93
CA LYS A 144 11.55 14.49 -11.92
C LYS A 144 12.20 15.60 -12.74
N LYS A 145 13.49 15.85 -12.52
CA LYS A 145 14.25 16.87 -13.26
C LYS A 145 14.31 16.59 -14.76
N ARG A 146 14.55 15.32 -15.13
CA ARG A 146 14.57 14.91 -16.54
C ARG A 146 13.21 15.17 -17.19
N LEU A 147 12.13 14.76 -16.56
CA LEU A 147 10.80 14.92 -17.11
C LEU A 147 10.38 16.39 -17.19
N ALA A 148 10.68 17.20 -16.16
CA ALA A 148 10.39 18.63 -16.15
C ALA A 148 11.13 19.41 -17.25
N SER A 149 12.24 18.90 -17.76
CA SER A 149 12.97 19.48 -18.89
C SER A 149 12.49 19.01 -20.27
N ALA A 150 11.60 18.02 -20.32
CA ALA A 150 11.04 17.53 -21.57
C ALA A 150 10.04 18.54 -22.18
N PRO A 151 9.91 18.64 -23.52
CA PRO A 151 8.99 19.57 -24.15
C PRO A 151 7.53 19.24 -23.76
N VAL A 152 6.78 20.29 -23.43
CA VAL A 152 5.32 20.22 -23.16
C VAL A 152 4.56 20.71 -24.37
N GLY A 153 3.48 20.03 -24.73
CA GLY A 153 2.53 20.54 -25.69
C GLY A 153 1.77 19.48 -26.46
N SER A 154 0.65 19.89 -27.00
CA SER A 154 -0.21 19.04 -27.82
C SER A 154 0.49 18.46 -29.07
N ALA A 155 1.63 19.03 -29.46
CA ALA A 155 2.45 18.53 -30.56
C ALA A 155 2.97 17.11 -30.28
N ALA A 156 3.34 16.81 -29.03
CA ALA A 156 3.79 15.48 -28.63
C ALA A 156 2.69 14.40 -28.76
N LEU A 157 1.42 14.81 -28.74
CA LEU A 157 0.27 13.91 -28.83
C LEU A 157 -0.41 13.91 -30.20
N ARG A 158 0.08 14.74 -31.16
CA ARG A 158 -0.53 14.84 -32.50
C ARG A 158 -0.36 13.54 -33.28
N GLY A 159 -1.47 13.07 -33.82
CA GLY A 159 -1.49 11.87 -34.67
C GLY A 159 -1.35 10.55 -33.93
N LEU A 160 -1.13 10.58 -32.60
CA LEU A 160 -1.06 9.35 -31.79
C LEU A 160 -2.45 8.84 -31.44
N LYS A 161 -2.65 7.54 -31.58
CA LYS A 161 -3.85 6.81 -31.11
C LYS A 161 -3.66 6.48 -29.64
N LEU A 162 -4.36 7.20 -28.76
CA LEU A 162 -4.22 7.10 -27.31
C LEU A 162 -5.30 6.16 -26.76
N LYS A 163 -4.90 5.10 -26.06
CA LYS A 163 -5.79 4.17 -25.36
C LYS A 163 -5.69 4.39 -23.85
N THR A 164 -6.81 4.22 -23.14
CA THR A 164 -6.85 4.33 -21.68
C THR A 164 -7.37 3.07 -21.05
N LYS A 165 -6.92 2.78 -19.83
CA LYS A 165 -7.47 1.74 -18.95
C LYS A 165 -7.62 2.30 -17.53
N GLY A 166 -8.81 2.08 -16.94
CA GLY A 166 -9.16 2.61 -15.62
C GLY A 166 -9.89 3.96 -15.71
N ALA A 167 -10.71 4.24 -14.69
CA ALA A 167 -11.61 5.39 -14.68
C ALA A 167 -10.84 6.72 -14.71
N LEU A 168 -9.79 6.85 -13.89
CA LEU A 168 -8.95 8.03 -13.86
C LEU A 168 -8.18 8.21 -15.18
N ALA A 169 -7.61 7.16 -15.73
CA ALA A 169 -6.89 7.23 -17.00
C ALA A 169 -7.80 7.72 -18.16
N GLN A 170 -9.08 7.38 -18.12
CA GLN A 170 -10.07 7.89 -19.07
C GLN A 170 -10.28 9.40 -18.94
N GLN A 171 -10.24 9.93 -17.72
CA GLN A 171 -10.35 11.36 -17.45
C GLN A 171 -9.06 12.14 -17.80
N LEU A 172 -7.90 11.48 -17.77
CA LEU A 172 -6.61 12.10 -18.11
C LEU A 172 -6.48 12.43 -19.59
N LEU A 173 -7.22 11.75 -20.44
CA LEU A 173 -7.22 11.96 -21.89
C LEU A 173 -8.61 12.37 -22.36
N ASP A 174 -8.70 13.40 -23.20
CA ASP A 174 -9.97 13.80 -23.80
C ASP A 174 -10.60 12.64 -24.58
N ALA A 175 -11.89 12.40 -24.37
CA ALA A 175 -12.63 11.32 -25.01
C ALA A 175 -12.54 11.36 -26.56
N SER A 176 -12.34 12.56 -27.15
CA SER A 176 -12.15 12.75 -28.57
C SER A 176 -10.87 12.14 -29.16
N ARG A 177 -9.91 11.76 -28.29
CA ARG A 177 -8.63 11.16 -28.68
C ARG A 177 -8.59 9.63 -28.54
N GLN A 178 -9.64 9.03 -28.01
CA GLN A 178 -9.70 7.58 -27.88
C GLN A 178 -9.90 6.93 -29.25
N PRO A 179 -9.09 5.94 -29.64
CA PRO A 179 -9.24 5.27 -30.91
C PRO A 179 -10.52 4.43 -30.91
N GLN A 180 -11.31 4.53 -31.99
CA GLN A 180 -12.43 3.65 -32.25
C GLN A 180 -11.98 2.27 -32.79
N THR A 181 -10.68 2.10 -33.03
CA THR A 181 -10.06 0.89 -33.57
C THR A 181 -9.23 0.19 -32.50
N PRO A 182 -8.98 -1.14 -32.62
CA PRO A 182 -8.12 -1.87 -31.68
C PRO A 182 -6.64 -1.43 -31.72
N GLU A 183 -6.25 -0.70 -32.76
CA GLU A 183 -4.89 -0.17 -32.91
C GLU A 183 -4.63 1.01 -31.96
N TRP A 184 -3.48 1.00 -31.30
CA TRP A 184 -3.06 2.05 -30.39
C TRP A 184 -1.56 2.30 -30.51
N ASP A 185 -1.15 3.53 -30.26
CA ASP A 185 0.26 3.93 -30.21
C ASP A 185 0.75 4.06 -28.77
N VAL A 186 -0.08 4.64 -27.92
CA VAL A 186 0.23 4.90 -26.51
C VAL A 186 -0.96 4.47 -25.64
N THR A 187 -0.66 3.78 -24.55
CA THR A 187 -1.66 3.47 -23.51
C THR A 187 -1.33 4.22 -22.24
N VAL A 188 -2.33 4.86 -21.62
CA VAL A 188 -2.28 5.35 -20.25
C VAL A 188 -3.17 4.43 -19.40
N GLU A 189 -2.57 3.82 -18.39
CA GLU A 189 -3.24 2.86 -17.50
C GLU A 189 -3.22 3.37 -16.07
N GLN A 190 -4.34 3.22 -15.39
CA GLN A 190 -4.42 3.20 -13.94
C GLN A 190 -4.30 1.75 -13.49
N ILE A 191 -3.34 1.46 -12.61
CA ILE A 191 -3.10 0.12 -12.07
C ILE A 191 -3.22 0.21 -10.55
N ASP A 192 -4.29 -0.34 -10.02
CA ASP A 192 -4.51 -0.39 -8.57
C ASP A 192 -3.45 -1.25 -7.89
N VAL A 193 -2.97 -0.80 -6.73
CA VAL A 193 -1.90 -1.49 -5.99
C VAL A 193 -2.39 -2.84 -5.51
N ASP A 194 -3.62 -2.92 -5.02
CA ASP A 194 -4.21 -4.18 -4.56
C ASP A 194 -4.27 -5.21 -5.71
N ASP A 195 -4.68 -4.80 -6.91
CA ASP A 195 -4.68 -5.66 -8.10
C ASP A 195 -3.27 -6.05 -8.55
N LEU A 196 -2.31 -5.13 -8.45
CA LEU A 196 -0.92 -5.36 -8.81
C LEU A 196 -0.26 -6.46 -7.98
N ILE A 197 -0.51 -6.46 -6.66
CA ILE A 197 0.13 -7.38 -5.72
C ILE A 197 -0.72 -8.63 -5.43
N ALA A 198 -2.01 -8.64 -5.80
CA ALA A 198 -2.93 -9.74 -5.51
C ALA A 198 -2.41 -11.13 -5.91
N PRO A 199 -1.81 -11.33 -7.10
CA PRO A 199 -1.27 -12.65 -7.48
C PRO A 199 -0.21 -13.18 -6.52
N TYR A 200 0.59 -12.29 -5.95
CA TYR A 200 1.68 -12.66 -5.04
C TYR A 200 1.21 -12.82 -3.60
N SER A 201 0.18 -12.11 -3.18
CA SER A 201 -0.40 -12.27 -1.86
C SER A 201 -1.20 -13.57 -1.73
N ILE A 202 -1.83 -14.04 -2.81
CA ILE A 202 -2.58 -15.30 -2.86
C ILE A 202 -1.62 -16.50 -2.87
N ASP A 203 -0.57 -16.45 -3.66
CA ASP A 203 0.42 -17.53 -3.79
C ASP A 203 1.19 -17.82 -2.49
N LEU A 204 1.19 -16.87 -1.56
CA LEU A 204 1.92 -16.94 -0.31
C LEU A 204 1.02 -17.10 0.92
N ASN A 205 -0.11 -17.78 0.78
CA ASN A 205 -1.13 -18.00 1.81
C ASN A 205 -1.93 -16.78 2.24
N GLY A 206 -2.07 -15.80 1.37
CA GLY A 206 -3.20 -14.88 1.32
C GLY A 206 -3.46 -13.89 2.46
N TRP A 207 -2.92 -14.12 3.62
CA TRP A 207 -3.29 -13.40 4.84
C TRP A 207 -2.40 -12.22 5.16
N LEU A 208 -1.14 -12.52 5.03
CA LEU A 208 -0.04 -11.64 5.32
C LEU A 208 0.94 -11.88 4.18
N GLY A 209 0.81 -11.16 3.10
CA GLY A 209 1.80 -11.19 2.03
C GLY A 209 3.20 -10.98 2.61
N PRO A 210 4.26 -11.50 1.96
CA PRO A 210 5.61 -11.27 2.44
C PRO A 210 5.86 -9.77 2.52
N PRO A 211 6.58 -9.29 3.54
CA PRO A 211 6.86 -7.86 3.70
C PRO A 211 7.49 -7.20 2.46
N ALA A 212 8.18 -7.98 1.61
CA ALA A 212 8.74 -7.52 0.34
C ALA A 212 7.70 -6.89 -0.61
N LEU A 213 6.41 -7.25 -0.49
CA LEU A 213 5.32 -6.61 -1.24
C LEU A 213 5.21 -5.10 -0.99
N LYS A 214 5.77 -4.59 0.10
CA LYS A 214 5.77 -3.17 0.45
C LYS A 214 6.99 -2.40 -0.08
N GLN A 215 7.85 -3.06 -0.82
CA GLN A 215 9.05 -2.44 -1.36
C GLN A 215 8.81 -1.93 -2.78
N GLY A 216 9.26 -0.73 -3.05
CA GLY A 216 9.10 -0.12 -4.37
C GLY A 216 9.84 -0.86 -5.48
N TRP A 217 10.98 -1.52 -5.17
CA TRP A 217 11.66 -2.36 -6.15
C TRP A 217 10.79 -3.55 -6.60
N PHE A 218 9.95 -4.09 -5.69
CA PHE A 218 9.03 -5.18 -6.02
C PHE A 218 7.94 -4.69 -6.98
N HIS A 219 7.29 -3.56 -6.66
CA HIS A 219 6.31 -2.93 -7.54
C HIS A 219 6.92 -2.56 -8.90
N ALA A 220 8.13 -2.01 -8.91
CA ALA A 220 8.82 -1.67 -10.14
C ALA A 220 9.00 -2.89 -11.06
N TYR A 221 9.36 -4.03 -10.50
CA TYR A 221 9.48 -5.27 -11.27
C TYR A 221 8.14 -5.69 -11.87
N LEU A 222 7.07 -5.70 -11.09
CA LEU A 222 5.72 -6.05 -11.57
C LEU A 222 5.23 -5.11 -12.68
N LEU A 223 5.49 -3.82 -12.52
CA LEU A 223 5.05 -2.80 -13.47
C LEU A 223 5.83 -2.85 -14.78
N LEU A 224 7.13 -3.09 -14.75
CA LEU A 224 8.04 -2.77 -15.86
C LEU A 224 8.70 -3.98 -16.52
N ALA A 225 8.90 -5.09 -15.81
CA ALA A 225 9.72 -6.20 -16.31
C ALA A 225 9.18 -6.86 -17.58
N ALA A 226 7.84 -6.96 -17.72
CA ALA A 226 7.20 -7.55 -18.90
C ALA A 226 7.51 -6.81 -20.21
N MET A 227 7.90 -5.52 -20.14
CA MET A 227 8.19 -4.68 -21.31
C MET A 227 9.66 -4.68 -21.72
N LEU A 228 10.52 -5.41 -21.00
CA LEU A 228 11.93 -5.55 -21.38
C LEU A 228 12.04 -6.38 -22.66
N SER A 229 12.40 -5.75 -23.76
CA SER A 229 12.59 -6.41 -25.06
C SER A 229 13.98 -7.08 -25.18
N ASP A 230 15.01 -6.48 -24.57
CA ASP A 230 16.37 -7.05 -24.54
C ASP A 230 16.45 -8.25 -23.60
N SER A 231 16.81 -9.41 -24.13
CA SER A 231 16.94 -10.66 -23.38
C SER A 231 18.01 -10.61 -22.29
N SER A 232 19.08 -9.82 -22.48
CA SER A 232 20.14 -9.66 -21.48
C SER A 232 19.66 -8.79 -20.31
N ALA A 233 18.95 -7.70 -20.59
CA ALA A 233 18.33 -6.87 -19.58
C ALA A 233 17.28 -7.67 -18.77
N ARG A 234 16.47 -8.47 -19.46
CA ARG A 234 15.47 -9.33 -18.79
C ARG A 234 16.13 -10.33 -17.84
N ARG A 235 17.18 -11.02 -18.25
CA ARG A 235 17.90 -11.95 -17.36
C ARG A 235 18.53 -11.24 -16.17
N ARG A 236 19.12 -10.04 -16.36
CA ARG A 236 19.67 -9.26 -15.23
C ARG A 236 18.57 -8.83 -14.25
N ALA A 237 17.46 -8.30 -14.76
CA ALA A 237 16.33 -7.91 -13.92
C ALA A 237 15.79 -9.09 -13.11
N GLU A 238 15.61 -10.25 -13.76
CA GLU A 238 15.19 -11.48 -13.08
C GLU A 238 16.17 -11.92 -12.00
N SER A 239 17.48 -11.90 -12.29
CA SER A 239 18.51 -12.25 -11.31
C SER A 239 18.48 -11.34 -10.09
N TYR A 240 18.38 -10.02 -10.28
CA TYR A 240 18.29 -9.06 -9.18
C TYR A 240 17.01 -9.25 -8.36
N PHE A 241 15.88 -9.43 -9.05
CA PHE A 241 14.59 -9.65 -8.40
C PHE A 241 14.58 -10.92 -7.54
N GLN A 242 15.09 -12.04 -8.07
CA GLN A 242 15.12 -13.30 -7.32
C GLN A 242 16.03 -13.20 -6.10
N ARG A 243 17.22 -12.60 -6.23
CA ARG A 243 18.13 -12.39 -5.10
C ARG A 243 17.50 -11.53 -4.01
N LEU A 244 16.85 -10.43 -4.38
CA LEU A 244 16.11 -9.58 -3.44
C LEU A 244 14.95 -10.32 -2.76
N ARG A 245 14.18 -11.09 -3.54
CA ARG A 245 13.03 -11.84 -3.03
C ARG A 245 13.43 -12.96 -2.07
N THR A 246 14.55 -13.63 -2.32
CA THR A 246 15.02 -14.74 -1.47
C THR A 246 15.95 -14.29 -0.34
N GLY A 247 16.31 -13.00 -0.28
CA GLY A 247 17.27 -12.51 0.71
C GLY A 247 18.72 -12.93 0.42
N ASP A 248 19.05 -13.27 -0.84
CA ASP A 248 20.40 -13.70 -1.25
C ASP A 248 21.33 -12.50 -1.42
N TYR A 249 21.69 -11.90 -0.30
CA TYR A 249 22.68 -10.83 -0.19
C TYR A 249 23.36 -10.87 1.19
N SER A 250 24.62 -10.49 1.22
CA SER A 250 25.49 -10.66 2.41
C SER A 250 25.34 -9.50 3.41
N ASN A 251 24.89 -8.32 2.95
CA ASN A 251 24.83 -7.11 3.78
C ASN A 251 23.90 -6.05 3.16
N PRO A 252 23.54 -5.02 3.94
CA PRO A 252 22.64 -3.94 3.48
C PRO A 252 23.16 -3.19 2.24
N THR A 253 24.46 -3.02 2.09
CA THR A 253 25.04 -2.34 0.91
C THR A 253 24.83 -3.16 -0.36
N GLU A 254 25.03 -4.46 -0.30
CA GLU A 254 24.76 -5.35 -1.43
C GLU A 254 23.28 -5.34 -1.79
N ARG A 255 22.39 -5.40 -0.80
CA ARG A 255 20.95 -5.26 -1.02
C ARG A 255 20.63 -3.97 -1.76
N LEU A 256 21.13 -2.83 -1.29
CA LEU A 256 20.92 -1.52 -1.91
C LEU A 256 21.41 -1.52 -3.37
N ASN A 257 22.58 -2.11 -3.64
CA ASN A 257 23.12 -2.20 -5.00
C ASN A 257 22.22 -3.05 -5.91
N LEU A 258 21.65 -4.16 -5.41
CA LEU A 258 20.70 -4.98 -6.15
C LEU A 258 19.40 -4.21 -6.46
N GLU A 259 18.83 -3.50 -5.48
CA GLU A 259 17.63 -2.66 -5.65
C GLU A 259 17.86 -1.61 -6.74
N ARG A 260 18.95 -0.84 -6.64
CA ARG A 260 19.30 0.21 -7.59
C ARG A 260 19.65 -0.35 -8.97
N GLY A 261 20.34 -1.49 -9.01
CA GLY A 261 20.66 -2.21 -10.26
C GLY A 261 19.41 -2.68 -10.98
N LEU A 262 18.44 -3.25 -10.24
CA LEU A 262 17.15 -3.67 -10.78
C LEU A 262 16.41 -2.49 -11.41
N LEU A 263 16.25 -1.40 -10.67
CA LEU A 263 15.54 -0.21 -11.13
C LEU A 263 16.20 0.45 -12.33
N THR A 264 17.54 0.47 -12.37
CA THR A 264 18.29 1.00 -13.52
C THR A 264 18.01 0.19 -14.78
N VAL A 265 17.99 -1.15 -14.67
CA VAL A 265 17.68 -2.03 -15.81
C VAL A 265 16.23 -1.85 -16.26
N LEU A 266 15.28 -1.79 -15.33
CA LEU A 266 13.86 -1.65 -15.64
C LEU A 266 13.53 -0.32 -16.32
N SER A 267 14.16 0.77 -15.89
CA SER A 267 13.91 2.12 -16.41
C SER A 267 14.66 2.42 -17.73
N GLY A 268 15.62 1.58 -18.10
CA GLY A 268 16.55 1.88 -19.21
C GLY A 268 15.93 1.89 -20.62
N GLN A 269 14.75 1.27 -20.82
CA GLN A 269 14.13 1.16 -22.15
C GLN A 269 13.06 2.21 -22.43
N CYS A 270 12.59 2.94 -21.44
CA CYS A 270 11.58 4.01 -21.52
C CYS A 270 10.27 3.65 -22.28
N ARG A 271 10.02 2.38 -22.59
CA ARG A 271 8.82 1.95 -23.31
C ARG A 271 7.60 1.88 -22.41
N ARG A 272 7.82 1.65 -21.13
CA ARG A 272 6.80 1.70 -20.09
C ARG A 272 7.37 2.47 -18.91
N VAL A 273 6.67 3.50 -18.50
CA VAL A 273 7.12 4.38 -17.40
C VAL A 273 5.96 4.66 -16.45
N VAL A 274 6.28 4.78 -15.19
CA VAL A 274 5.37 5.36 -14.20
C VAL A 274 5.43 6.87 -14.34
N ILE A 275 4.29 7.55 -14.39
CA ILE A 275 4.21 9.01 -14.44
C ILE A 275 3.71 9.62 -13.14
N GLY A 276 3.09 8.81 -12.27
CA GLY A 276 2.62 9.23 -10.97
C GLY A 276 1.81 8.17 -10.27
N TYR A 277 1.19 8.57 -9.18
CA TYR A 277 0.34 7.70 -8.37
C TYR A 277 -0.87 8.46 -7.80
N THR A 278 -1.88 7.72 -7.38
CA THR A 278 -3.04 8.24 -6.64
C THR A 278 -2.98 7.80 -5.19
N LEU A 279 -3.76 8.48 -4.36
CA LEU A 279 -3.98 8.09 -2.98
C LEU A 279 -5.34 7.40 -2.84
N LYS A 280 -5.37 6.41 -1.98
CA LYS A 280 -6.59 5.87 -1.40
C LYS A 280 -6.80 6.58 -0.06
N ARG A 281 -7.99 7.16 0.13
CA ARG A 281 -8.34 7.87 1.35
C ARG A 281 -9.41 7.10 2.09
N GLU A 282 -9.16 6.87 3.35
CA GLU A 282 -10.10 6.25 4.25
C GLU A 282 -10.35 7.18 5.43
N TYR A 283 -11.58 7.22 5.92
CA TYR A 283 -12.02 8.23 6.88
C TYR A 283 -12.42 7.59 8.20
N PHE A 284 -12.13 8.31 9.28
CA PHE A 284 -12.53 7.91 10.62
C PHE A 284 -13.01 9.12 11.44
N ASN A 285 -13.90 8.84 12.38
CA ASN A 285 -14.36 9.84 13.31
C ASN A 285 -13.35 10.00 14.44
N SER A 286 -12.84 11.20 14.63
CA SER A 286 -11.90 11.60 15.68
C SER A 286 -12.53 12.54 16.71
N GLU A 287 -13.85 12.52 16.82
CA GLU A 287 -14.62 13.35 17.76
C GLU A 287 -14.12 13.16 19.19
N TYR A 288 -14.17 14.23 19.98
CA TYR A 288 -13.51 14.30 21.28
C TYR A 288 -14.02 13.27 22.29
N SER A 289 -15.33 13.00 22.33
CA SER A 289 -15.95 12.18 23.36
C SER A 289 -16.03 10.68 23.02
N ALA A 290 -16.25 10.34 21.74
CA ALA A 290 -16.56 8.98 21.33
C ALA A 290 -15.83 8.52 20.04
N GLY A 291 -14.92 9.35 19.54
CA GLY A 291 -14.14 9.04 18.35
C GLY A 291 -12.96 8.09 18.59
N ILE A 292 -12.21 7.82 17.54
CA ILE A 292 -10.94 7.09 17.61
C ILE A 292 -9.86 8.01 18.17
N GLU A 293 -9.15 7.57 19.18
CA GLU A 293 -8.02 8.27 19.80
C GLU A 293 -6.69 7.90 19.15
N ASN A 294 -6.46 6.60 19.00
CA ASN A 294 -5.22 6.07 18.46
C ASN A 294 -5.50 5.23 17.23
N ILE A 295 -4.75 5.49 16.17
CA ILE A 295 -4.88 4.80 14.91
C ILE A 295 -3.50 4.54 14.30
N ALA A 296 -3.27 3.31 13.88
CA ALA A 296 -2.20 2.96 12.98
C ALA A 296 -2.79 2.33 11.71
N TYR A 297 -2.13 2.49 10.58
CA TYR A 297 -2.61 2.00 9.30
C TYR A 297 -1.43 1.58 8.41
N ASP A 298 -1.73 0.82 7.40
CA ASP A 298 -0.74 0.31 6.46
C ASP A 298 -0.55 1.27 5.28
N SER A 299 0.67 1.46 4.83
CA SER A 299 0.99 2.39 3.73
C SER A 299 0.37 2.01 2.38
N GLN A 300 -0.08 0.78 2.21
CA GLN A 300 -0.73 0.28 0.98
C GLN A 300 -2.16 -0.18 1.24
N ALA A 301 -2.37 -1.00 2.26
CA ALA A 301 -3.71 -1.52 2.60
C ALA A 301 -4.57 -0.53 3.39
N GLY A 302 -3.99 0.56 3.92
CA GLY A 302 -4.74 1.54 4.71
C GLY A 302 -5.28 0.98 6.01
N LEU A 303 -6.56 1.25 6.27
CA LEU A 303 -7.27 0.72 7.44
C LEU A 303 -7.64 -0.76 7.29
N ASN A 304 -7.59 -1.34 6.08
CA ASN A 304 -7.79 -2.77 5.89
C ASN A 304 -6.52 -3.56 6.23
N SER A 305 -6.06 -3.45 7.47
CA SER A 305 -4.78 -3.98 7.91
C SER A 305 -4.82 -4.53 9.34
N ALA A 306 -3.95 -5.50 9.60
CA ALA A 306 -3.81 -6.07 10.93
C ALA A 306 -3.39 -5.01 11.96
N ILE A 307 -2.52 -4.07 11.56
CA ILE A 307 -2.04 -3.04 12.47
C ILE A 307 -3.17 -2.12 12.93
N PHE A 308 -4.13 -1.77 12.06
CA PHE A 308 -5.29 -0.96 12.43
C PHE A 308 -6.12 -1.68 13.49
N ILE A 309 -6.58 -2.90 13.19
CA ILE A 309 -7.45 -3.68 14.09
C ILE A 309 -6.79 -3.92 15.45
N ARG A 310 -5.47 -4.08 15.48
CA ARG A 310 -4.72 -4.41 16.71
C ARG A 310 -4.30 -3.21 17.53
N THR A 311 -4.40 -1.99 17.00
CA THR A 311 -3.92 -0.78 17.71
C THR A 311 -4.98 0.28 17.88
N VAL A 312 -6.14 0.14 17.22
CA VAL A 312 -7.22 1.12 17.33
C VAL A 312 -7.73 1.23 18.76
N LYS A 313 -7.88 2.47 19.23
CA LYS A 313 -8.32 2.79 20.58
C LYS A 313 -9.43 3.85 20.51
N LEU A 314 -10.53 3.61 21.22
CA LEU A 314 -11.63 4.57 21.34
C LEU A 314 -11.39 5.50 22.54
N LYS A 315 -11.87 6.72 22.44
CA LYS A 315 -11.70 7.75 23.50
C LYS A 315 -12.56 7.50 24.71
N ASP A 316 -13.81 7.10 24.49
CA ASP A 316 -14.80 6.88 25.56
C ASP A 316 -14.57 5.59 26.34
N LEU A 317 -14.24 4.51 25.64
CA LEU A 317 -14.02 3.19 26.21
C LEU A 317 -12.76 2.54 25.64
N PRO A 318 -11.58 2.97 26.10
CA PRO A 318 -10.33 2.50 25.51
C PRO A 318 -10.07 0.99 25.76
N TRP A 319 -10.72 0.35 26.73
CA TRP A 319 -10.44 -1.02 27.15
C TRP A 319 -11.48 -2.03 26.70
N ASN A 320 -12.74 -1.67 26.58
CA ASN A 320 -13.85 -2.57 26.30
C ASN A 320 -14.87 -1.89 25.39
N GLY A 321 -14.41 -1.01 24.52
CA GLY A 321 -15.26 -0.28 23.62
C GLY A 321 -15.80 -1.13 22.47
N TRP A 322 -16.82 -0.64 21.82
CA TRP A 322 -17.43 -1.24 20.64
C TRP A 322 -17.03 -0.46 19.40
N LEU A 323 -16.12 -1.02 18.64
CA LEU A 323 -15.68 -0.43 17.37
C LEU A 323 -16.71 -0.77 16.29
N ARG A 324 -17.24 0.26 15.63
CA ARG A 324 -18.19 0.14 14.52
C ARG A 324 -17.49 0.55 13.23
N LEU A 325 -17.41 -0.39 12.28
CA LEU A 325 -16.76 -0.19 11.00
C LEU A 325 -17.78 -0.30 9.86
N GLY A 326 -17.74 0.63 8.94
CA GLY A 326 -18.40 0.53 7.65
C GLY A 326 -17.43 -0.05 6.61
N ILE A 327 -17.92 -0.97 5.78
CA ILE A 327 -17.20 -1.50 4.61
C ILE A 327 -18.11 -1.45 3.39
N LYS A 328 -17.56 -1.24 2.20
CA LYS A 328 -18.37 -1.14 0.98
C LYS A 328 -19.04 -2.46 0.61
N GLN A 329 -18.31 -3.55 0.68
CA GLN A 329 -18.77 -4.87 0.23
C GLN A 329 -18.74 -5.86 1.37
N LYS A 330 -19.75 -6.72 1.41
CA LYS A 330 -19.73 -7.89 2.29
C LYS A 330 -18.66 -8.87 1.79
N PRO A 331 -18.06 -9.67 2.70
CA PRO A 331 -17.18 -10.76 2.30
C PRO A 331 -17.89 -11.67 1.30
N ALA A 332 -17.28 -11.87 0.14
CA ALA A 332 -17.84 -12.70 -0.93
C ALA A 332 -17.36 -14.15 -0.86
N ALA A 333 -16.15 -14.37 -0.35
CA ALA A 333 -15.56 -15.69 -0.24
C ALA A 333 -16.10 -16.43 0.99
N ALA A 334 -16.34 -17.74 0.83
CA ALA A 334 -16.64 -18.61 1.96
C ALA A 334 -15.43 -18.67 2.91
N TRP A 335 -15.69 -18.57 4.20
CA TRP A 335 -14.64 -18.73 5.20
C TRP A 335 -14.06 -20.15 5.14
N ASN A 336 -12.74 -20.22 5.14
CA ASN A 336 -11.97 -21.44 5.17
C ASN A 336 -11.01 -21.40 6.36
N PRO A 337 -11.04 -22.38 7.30
CA PRO A 337 -10.19 -22.34 8.48
C PRO A 337 -8.69 -22.44 8.20
N PHE A 338 -8.29 -22.86 7.00
CA PHE A 338 -6.90 -22.96 6.59
C PHE A 338 -6.46 -21.79 5.70
N GLY A 339 -7.32 -21.32 4.80
CA GLY A 339 -7.04 -20.25 3.86
C GLY A 339 -7.68 -18.91 4.20
N GLY A 340 -8.56 -18.88 5.19
CA GLY A 340 -9.30 -17.69 5.60
C GLY A 340 -10.18 -17.11 4.51
N PHE A 341 -10.33 -15.79 4.51
CA PHE A 341 -11.02 -15.05 3.48
C PHE A 341 -10.05 -14.58 2.40
N SER A 342 -10.42 -14.68 1.14
CA SER A 342 -9.60 -14.26 0.01
C SER A 342 -9.89 -12.84 -0.48
N ASP A 343 -11.01 -12.24 -0.04
CA ASP A 343 -11.38 -10.85 -0.38
C ASP A 343 -10.99 -9.86 0.73
N ASP A 344 -10.93 -8.57 0.41
CA ASP A 344 -10.47 -7.52 1.31
C ASP A 344 -11.33 -7.38 2.56
N ALA A 345 -12.65 -7.47 2.40
CA ALA A 345 -13.58 -7.38 3.52
C ALA A 345 -13.44 -8.58 4.47
N GLY A 346 -13.25 -9.77 3.91
CA GLY A 346 -12.99 -10.99 4.67
C GLY A 346 -11.66 -10.96 5.40
N ARG A 347 -10.61 -10.37 4.79
CA ARG A 347 -9.30 -10.18 5.45
C ARG A 347 -9.42 -9.31 6.71
N LEU A 348 -10.20 -8.23 6.65
CA LEU A 348 -10.45 -7.38 7.83
C LEU A 348 -11.07 -8.19 8.99
N ILE A 349 -12.09 -9.01 8.69
CA ILE A 349 -12.71 -9.91 9.68
C ILE A 349 -11.69 -10.88 10.25
N TRP A 350 -10.85 -11.44 9.39
CA TRP A 350 -9.81 -12.34 9.86
C TRP A 350 -8.78 -11.66 10.76
N PHE A 351 -8.34 -10.47 10.45
CA PHE A 351 -7.43 -9.70 11.31
C PHE A 351 -8.04 -9.44 12.69
N ALA A 352 -9.36 -9.31 12.75
CA ALA A 352 -10.09 -9.17 14.02
C ALA A 352 -10.18 -10.47 14.81
N LEU A 353 -10.46 -11.60 14.15
CA LEU A 353 -10.66 -12.91 14.78
C LEU A 353 -9.35 -13.69 14.96
N GLY A 354 -8.45 -13.59 14.00
CA GLY A 354 -7.17 -14.28 14.01
C GLY A 354 -6.21 -13.70 15.03
N ASP A 355 -5.27 -14.52 15.45
CA ASP A 355 -4.22 -14.13 16.38
C ASP A 355 -2.85 -14.56 15.83
N PRO A 356 -2.37 -13.91 14.76
CA PRO A 356 -1.11 -14.26 14.13
C PRO A 356 0.06 -14.00 15.08
N ALA A 357 1.07 -14.87 15.05
CA ALA A 357 2.29 -14.71 15.81
C ALA A 357 3.08 -13.46 15.40
N LEU A 358 3.02 -13.13 14.12
CA LEU A 358 3.66 -11.98 13.48
C LEU A 358 2.66 -11.33 12.53
N PHE A 359 2.83 -10.02 12.28
CA PHE A 359 2.16 -9.34 11.16
C PHE A 359 3.10 -8.34 10.47
N PRO A 360 2.83 -7.98 9.22
CA PRO A 360 3.69 -7.08 8.47
C PRO A 360 3.81 -5.72 9.14
N GLU A 361 5.00 -5.17 9.18
CA GLU A 361 5.20 -3.77 9.55
C GLU A 361 4.44 -2.87 8.57
N PRO A 362 3.76 -1.80 9.05
CA PRO A 362 2.87 -1.00 8.21
C PRO A 362 3.56 -0.30 7.04
N TYR A 363 4.86 -0.10 7.10
CA TYR A 363 5.60 0.70 6.13
C TYR A 363 6.80 -0.04 5.51
N ASN A 364 7.53 -0.82 6.29
CA ASN A 364 8.75 -1.49 5.84
C ASN A 364 8.55 -2.98 5.53
N ALA A 365 9.57 -3.60 4.95
CA ALA A 365 9.60 -5.02 4.65
C ALA A 365 10.04 -5.86 5.87
N ASN A 366 9.46 -5.58 7.04
CA ASN A 366 9.75 -6.30 8.28
C ASN A 366 8.48 -6.94 8.83
N TRP A 367 8.69 -7.73 9.89
CA TRP A 367 7.62 -8.33 10.67
C TRP A 367 7.58 -7.71 12.06
N LEU A 368 6.38 -7.42 12.54
CA LEU A 368 6.14 -7.03 13.93
C LEU A 368 5.81 -8.28 14.75
N LEU A 369 6.41 -8.37 15.94
CA LEU A 369 6.12 -9.41 16.90
C LEU A 369 4.74 -9.15 17.53
N ASN A 370 3.86 -10.16 17.54
CA ASN A 370 2.53 -10.08 18.17
C ASN A 370 2.45 -11.01 19.38
N ARG A 371 2.69 -12.30 19.17
CA ARG A 371 2.59 -13.33 20.22
C ARG A 371 3.93 -13.98 20.54
N MET A 372 4.98 -13.60 19.86
CA MET A 372 6.34 -14.10 20.04
C MET A 372 7.17 -13.04 20.72
N GLY A 373 8.01 -13.43 21.66
CA GLY A 373 8.92 -12.51 22.34
C GLY A 373 10.18 -12.19 21.52
N ASP A 374 10.58 -13.13 20.64
CA ASP A 374 11.76 -13.00 19.78
C ASP A 374 11.68 -13.94 18.58
N VAL A 375 12.34 -13.57 17.49
CA VAL A 375 12.54 -14.41 16.30
C VAL A 375 14.03 -14.41 15.96
N GLN A 376 14.66 -15.57 16.08
CA GLN A 376 16.05 -15.73 15.68
C GLN A 376 16.14 -16.44 14.35
N SER A 377 16.81 -15.83 13.35
CA SER A 377 17.14 -16.50 12.11
C SER A 377 18.42 -17.30 12.26
N THR A 378 18.37 -18.60 12.03
CA THR A 378 19.56 -19.41 11.88
C THR A 378 19.99 -19.37 10.41
N PRO A 379 21.21 -18.93 10.08
CA PRO A 379 21.67 -19.00 8.69
C PRO A 379 21.59 -20.44 8.22
N ALA A 380 21.03 -20.64 7.02
CA ALA A 380 21.07 -21.93 6.36
C ALA A 380 22.53 -22.36 6.19
N ARG A 381 22.87 -23.53 6.66
CA ARG A 381 24.21 -24.14 6.50
C ARG A 381 24.39 -24.65 5.09
#